data_1f656565bf9eaf5ba0a05af6ab33f5af
#
_entry.id   1f656565bf9eaf5ba0a05af6ab33f5af
#
_cell.length_a   1.000
_cell.length_b   1.000
_cell.length_c   1.000
_cell.angle_alpha   90.00
_cell.angle_beta   90.00
_cell.angle_gamma   90.00
#
_symmetry.space_group_name_H-M   'P 1'
#
loop_
_entity.id
_entity.type
_entity.pdbx_description
1 polymer ?
#
loop_
_entity_poly.entity_id
_entity_poly.type
_entity_poly.pdbx_seq_one_letter_code
_entity_poly.pdbx_strand_id
1 'polypeptide(L)'
;MAIIIPFDGKTPIVHPSAFLAPTAVLVGDVTIGAEASVWFGAVLRGDDPDYGITVGPRSSVQDNCVVHVGRWRPTSIGANVTVGHGAKFECCTIGDRTVVGMNAVILQGATIGSECVLAANTVVLEGAEIPDRCVVAGVPGVIKKRLDGSSAAWISGGGSHYVELSRRYRAEGIGLPDE
;
A
#
# COMPACT_ATOMS: atom_id res chain seq x y z
N MET A 1 -14.20 14.27 4.70
CA MET A 1 -13.35 14.12 3.48
C MET A 1 -11.95 13.76 3.82
N ALA A 2 -11.25 13.01 2.95
CA ALA A 2 -9.81 12.82 3.06
C ALA A 2 -9.07 14.16 2.95
N ILE A 3 -7.89 14.25 3.56
CA ILE A 3 -7.06 15.45 3.54
C ILE A 3 -6.13 15.37 2.33
N ILE A 4 -6.40 16.17 1.29
CA ILE A 4 -5.60 16.26 0.07
C ILE A 4 -4.78 17.54 0.13
N ILE A 5 -3.46 17.42 0.13
CA ILE A 5 -2.54 18.55 0.29
C ILE A 5 -1.65 18.67 -0.94
N PRO A 6 -1.83 19.69 -1.78
CA PRO A 6 -0.84 20.01 -2.80
C PRO A 6 0.51 20.38 -2.18
N PHE A 7 1.59 19.92 -2.76
CA PHE A 7 2.94 20.26 -2.31
C PHE A 7 3.88 20.38 -3.52
N ASP A 8 4.69 21.43 -3.55
CA ASP A 8 5.68 21.73 -4.60
C ASP A 8 5.11 21.63 -6.03
N GLY A 9 3.91 22.22 -6.24
CA GLY A 9 3.21 22.22 -7.54
C GLY A 9 2.56 20.88 -7.93
N LYS A 10 2.69 19.84 -7.13
CA LYS A 10 2.08 18.53 -7.35
C LYS A 10 0.86 18.34 -6.46
N THR A 11 -0.21 17.84 -7.04
CA THR A 11 -1.47 17.53 -6.35
C THR A 11 -1.77 16.05 -6.48
N PRO A 12 -2.16 15.37 -5.40
CA PRO A 12 -2.54 13.96 -5.48
C PRO A 12 -3.60 13.69 -6.55
N ILE A 13 -3.37 12.66 -7.36
CA ILE A 13 -4.27 12.20 -8.43
C ILE A 13 -5.01 10.97 -7.92
N VAL A 14 -6.32 11.07 -7.79
CA VAL A 14 -7.14 9.98 -7.26
C VAL A 14 -8.14 9.55 -8.32
N HIS A 15 -8.14 8.25 -8.65
CA HIS A 15 -9.10 7.71 -9.61
C HIS A 15 -10.53 7.84 -9.05
N PRO A 16 -11.56 8.24 -9.84
CA PRO A 16 -12.93 8.46 -9.36
C PRO A 16 -13.58 7.26 -8.67
N SER A 17 -13.15 6.04 -8.99
CA SER A 17 -13.64 4.82 -8.33
C SER A 17 -12.86 4.44 -7.06
N ALA A 18 -11.78 5.15 -6.72
CA ALA A 18 -11.03 4.88 -5.51
C ALA A 18 -11.80 5.33 -4.25
N PHE A 19 -11.50 4.71 -3.13
CA PHE A 19 -12.03 5.06 -1.82
C PHE A 19 -10.95 5.72 -0.96
N LEU A 20 -11.26 6.89 -0.42
CA LEU A 20 -10.43 7.54 0.58
C LEU A 20 -11.26 7.73 1.86
N ALA A 21 -10.82 7.13 2.96
CA ALA A 21 -11.44 7.36 4.26
C ALA A 21 -11.30 8.83 4.69
N PRO A 22 -12.27 9.40 5.43
CA PRO A 22 -12.27 10.83 5.80
C PRO A 22 -11.02 11.32 6.53
N THR A 23 -10.28 10.43 7.18
CA THR A 23 -9.03 10.77 7.91
C THR A 23 -7.76 10.32 7.19
N ALA A 24 -7.86 9.86 5.94
CA ALA A 24 -6.69 9.60 5.11
C ALA A 24 -6.03 10.93 4.69
N VAL A 25 -4.70 10.95 4.64
CA VAL A 25 -3.90 12.13 4.28
C VAL A 25 -3.03 11.80 3.07
N LEU A 26 -3.17 12.55 1.99
CA LEU A 26 -2.36 12.46 0.78
C LEU A 26 -1.66 13.80 0.54
N VAL A 27 -0.34 13.78 0.36
CA VAL A 27 0.48 14.99 0.18
C VAL A 27 1.32 14.87 -1.09
N GLY A 28 1.28 15.88 -1.96
CA GLY A 28 2.18 16.01 -3.11
C GLY A 28 1.96 14.99 -4.22
N ASP A 29 3.03 14.36 -4.69
CA ASP A 29 3.02 13.42 -5.82
C ASP A 29 2.53 12.03 -5.41
N VAL A 30 1.23 11.87 -5.33
CA VAL A 30 0.57 10.60 -4.98
C VAL A 30 -0.46 10.25 -6.05
N THR A 31 -0.37 9.05 -6.60
CA THR A 31 -1.36 8.53 -7.57
C THR A 31 -2.07 7.32 -6.99
N ILE A 32 -3.41 7.36 -6.94
CA ILE A 32 -4.27 6.28 -6.46
C ILE A 32 -5.06 5.70 -7.63
N GLY A 33 -4.86 4.41 -7.90
CA GLY A 33 -5.46 3.67 -9.02
C GLY A 33 -6.94 3.33 -8.83
N ALA A 34 -7.55 2.81 -9.89
CA ALA A 34 -8.96 2.42 -9.91
C ALA A 34 -9.31 1.39 -8.83
N GLU A 35 -10.43 1.60 -8.14
CA GLU A 35 -10.92 0.73 -7.07
C GLU A 35 -9.92 0.48 -5.92
N ALA A 36 -8.83 1.24 -5.86
CA ALA A 36 -7.93 1.21 -4.70
C ALA A 36 -8.60 1.89 -3.49
N SER A 37 -8.14 1.53 -2.30
CA SER A 37 -8.68 2.09 -1.06
C SER A 37 -7.59 2.53 -0.10
N VAL A 38 -7.74 3.72 0.46
CA VAL A 38 -6.88 4.28 1.52
C VAL A 38 -7.73 4.52 2.76
N TRP A 39 -7.39 3.81 3.83
CA TRP A 39 -8.25 3.71 5.02
C TRP A 39 -7.91 4.75 6.08
N PHE A 40 -8.58 4.65 7.23
CA PHE A 40 -8.56 5.68 8.26
C PHE A 40 -7.17 5.91 8.86
N GLY A 41 -6.75 7.16 8.92
CA GLY A 41 -5.46 7.56 9.47
C GLY A 41 -4.23 7.15 8.65
N ALA A 42 -4.41 6.57 7.47
CA ALA A 42 -3.28 6.31 6.58
C ALA A 42 -2.71 7.63 6.02
N VAL A 43 -1.38 7.73 5.97
CA VAL A 43 -0.66 8.91 5.48
C VAL A 43 0.23 8.50 4.31
N LEU A 44 0.00 9.09 3.14
CA LEU A 44 0.82 8.91 1.95
C LEU A 44 1.48 10.26 1.62
N ARG A 45 2.78 10.37 1.84
CA ARG A 45 3.51 11.63 1.70
C ARG A 45 4.53 11.57 0.56
N GLY A 46 4.12 12.06 -0.62
CA GLY A 46 4.91 12.16 -1.84
C GLY A 46 5.51 13.55 -2.03
N ASP A 47 6.38 13.96 -1.11
CA ASP A 47 6.93 15.32 -1.03
C ASP A 47 8.37 15.43 -1.56
N ASP A 48 8.82 14.44 -2.34
CA ASP A 48 10.08 14.52 -3.04
C ASP A 48 9.92 15.20 -4.43
N PRO A 49 10.88 16.04 -4.86
CA PRO A 49 10.77 16.75 -6.14
C PRO A 49 10.78 15.82 -7.37
N ASP A 50 11.47 14.69 -7.30
CA ASP A 50 11.72 13.80 -8.45
C ASP A 50 10.87 12.52 -8.41
N TYR A 51 10.44 12.10 -7.22
CA TYR A 51 9.79 10.80 -7.02
C TYR A 51 8.46 10.92 -6.31
N GLY A 52 7.51 10.08 -6.71
CA GLY A 52 6.17 10.01 -6.14
C GLY A 52 5.81 8.65 -5.57
N ILE A 53 4.57 8.55 -5.12
CA ILE A 53 3.94 7.34 -4.61
C ILE A 53 2.88 6.88 -5.61
N THR A 54 2.88 5.61 -5.97
CA THR A 54 1.82 5.02 -6.79
C THR A 54 1.17 3.85 -6.04
N VAL A 55 -0.15 3.89 -5.94
CA VAL A 55 -0.98 2.78 -5.44
C VAL A 55 -1.73 2.20 -6.62
N GLY A 56 -1.40 0.97 -7.00
CA GLY A 56 -2.00 0.27 -8.12
C GLY A 56 -3.48 -0.05 -7.92
N PRO A 57 -4.21 -0.39 -9.01
CA PRO A 57 -5.64 -0.63 -8.95
C PRO A 57 -6.00 -1.78 -8.00
N ARG A 58 -7.15 -1.62 -7.33
CA ARG A 58 -7.73 -2.61 -6.40
C ARG A 58 -6.84 -2.93 -5.19
N SER A 59 -5.82 -2.11 -4.92
CA SER A 59 -4.95 -2.23 -3.75
C SER A 59 -5.54 -1.51 -2.54
N SER A 60 -5.29 -2.04 -1.36
CA SER A 60 -5.79 -1.50 -0.10
C SER A 60 -4.63 -1.08 0.80
N VAL A 61 -4.58 0.19 1.16
CA VAL A 61 -3.66 0.73 2.18
C VAL A 61 -4.47 0.97 3.44
N GLN A 62 -4.32 0.07 4.41
CA GLN A 62 -5.18 0.00 5.59
C GLN A 62 -4.86 1.08 6.63
N ASP A 63 -5.62 1.04 7.71
CA ASP A 63 -5.61 2.07 8.75
C ASP A 63 -4.23 2.28 9.34
N ASN A 64 -3.90 3.55 9.58
CA ASN A 64 -2.64 3.99 10.20
C ASN A 64 -1.36 3.56 9.47
N CYS A 65 -1.43 3.19 8.19
CA CYS A 65 -0.24 2.99 7.38
C CYS A 65 0.47 4.30 7.12
N VAL A 66 1.80 4.25 7.03
CA VAL A 66 2.64 5.38 6.62
C VAL A 66 3.42 4.98 5.38
N VAL A 67 3.16 5.67 4.28
CA VAL A 67 3.85 5.49 3.01
C VAL A 67 4.57 6.78 2.67
N HIS A 68 5.87 6.69 2.46
CA HIS A 68 6.69 7.85 2.15
C HIS A 68 7.51 7.61 0.86
N VAL A 69 8.10 8.66 0.36
CA VAL A 69 9.08 8.65 -0.72
C VAL A 69 10.26 9.51 -0.30
N GLY A 70 11.44 9.15 -0.72
CA GLY A 70 12.66 9.91 -0.48
C GLY A 70 13.49 10.01 -1.76
N ARG A 71 14.67 10.63 -1.68
CA ARG A 71 15.47 11.10 -2.82
C ARG A 71 16.02 10.05 -3.78
N TRP A 72 15.75 8.77 -3.60
CA TRP A 72 16.48 7.74 -4.37
C TRP A 72 15.61 7.00 -5.37
N ARG A 73 14.35 6.81 -5.07
CA ARG A 73 13.40 6.12 -5.95
C ARG A 73 11.95 6.31 -5.51
N PRO A 74 10.99 6.09 -6.41
CA PRO A 74 9.58 6.12 -6.06
C PRO A 74 9.22 5.03 -5.07
N THR A 75 8.08 5.18 -4.43
CA THR A 75 7.40 4.10 -3.72
C THR A 75 6.24 3.59 -4.57
N SER A 76 6.32 2.32 -4.97
CA SER A 76 5.36 1.71 -5.88
C SER A 76 4.67 0.51 -5.26
N ILE A 77 3.36 0.56 -5.18
CA ILE A 77 2.49 -0.54 -4.77
C ILE A 77 1.76 -1.05 -6.01
N GLY A 78 1.94 -2.32 -6.34
CA GLY A 78 1.32 -2.98 -7.49
C GLY A 78 -0.21 -3.10 -7.38
N ALA A 79 -0.81 -3.88 -8.26
CA ALA A 79 -2.25 -4.13 -8.30
C ALA A 79 -2.68 -5.23 -7.32
N ASN A 80 -3.89 -5.12 -6.75
CA ASN A 80 -4.48 -6.09 -5.82
C ASN A 80 -3.59 -6.37 -4.58
N VAL A 81 -2.79 -5.42 -4.15
CA VAL A 81 -1.96 -5.52 -2.96
C VAL A 81 -2.80 -5.21 -1.71
N THR A 82 -2.59 -5.99 -0.66
CA THR A 82 -3.15 -5.67 0.66
C THR A 82 -2.03 -5.20 1.59
N VAL A 83 -2.07 -3.94 1.97
CA VAL A 83 -1.16 -3.36 2.97
C VAL A 83 -1.89 -3.32 4.31
N GLY A 84 -1.49 -4.20 5.22
CA GLY A 84 -2.11 -4.38 6.54
C GLY A 84 -1.90 -3.17 7.47
N HIS A 85 -2.82 -3.03 8.42
CA HIS A 85 -2.87 -1.91 9.37
C HIS A 85 -1.52 -1.59 9.98
N GLY A 86 -1.16 -0.31 10.02
CA GLY A 86 0.04 0.19 10.66
C GLY A 86 1.35 -0.11 9.95
N ALA A 87 1.35 -0.73 8.76
CA ALA A 87 2.57 -0.96 7.99
C ALA A 87 3.23 0.38 7.59
N LYS A 88 4.57 0.40 7.53
CA LYS A 88 5.37 1.60 7.24
C LYS A 88 6.46 1.28 6.23
N PHE A 89 6.56 2.09 5.18
CA PHE A 89 7.57 1.89 4.16
C PHE A 89 7.82 3.11 3.30
N GLU A 90 8.99 3.16 2.71
CA GLU A 90 9.39 4.21 1.78
C GLU A 90 10.36 3.70 0.73
N CYS A 91 10.42 4.36 -0.43
CA CYS A 91 11.41 4.10 -1.49
C CYS A 91 11.53 2.61 -1.85
N CYS A 92 10.43 1.91 -1.98
CA CYS A 92 10.40 0.46 -2.24
C CYS A 92 9.37 0.10 -3.31
N THR A 93 9.50 -1.10 -3.84
CA THR A 93 8.54 -1.67 -4.81
C THR A 93 7.87 -2.89 -4.21
N ILE A 94 6.55 -2.95 -4.31
CA ILE A 94 5.73 -4.09 -3.87
C ILE A 94 4.96 -4.61 -5.08
N GLY A 95 5.25 -5.84 -5.48
CA GLY A 95 4.65 -6.50 -6.63
C GLY A 95 3.17 -6.86 -6.41
N ASP A 96 2.51 -7.18 -7.51
CA ASP A 96 1.07 -7.45 -7.56
C ASP A 96 0.64 -8.59 -6.63
N ARG A 97 -0.58 -8.51 -6.13
CA ARG A 97 -1.22 -9.54 -5.29
C ARG A 97 -0.43 -9.90 -4.02
N THR A 98 0.49 -9.04 -3.60
CA THR A 98 1.27 -9.23 -2.36
C THR A 98 0.47 -8.79 -1.14
N VAL A 99 0.62 -9.53 -0.05
CA VAL A 99 0.06 -9.18 1.26
C VAL A 99 1.19 -8.72 2.17
N VAL A 100 1.13 -7.47 2.59
CA VAL A 100 2.00 -6.89 3.61
C VAL A 100 1.26 -6.99 4.94
N GLY A 101 1.80 -7.76 5.87
CA GLY A 101 1.19 -7.99 7.19
C GLY A 101 1.16 -6.72 8.04
N MET A 102 0.29 -6.75 9.05
CA MET A 102 0.13 -5.63 9.99
C MET A 102 1.46 -5.24 10.64
N ASN A 103 1.70 -3.94 10.76
CA ASN A 103 2.92 -3.35 11.34
C ASN A 103 4.23 -3.80 10.67
N ALA A 104 4.19 -4.36 9.47
CA ALA A 104 5.42 -4.64 8.75
C ALA A 104 6.15 -3.33 8.39
N VAL A 105 7.49 -3.38 8.39
CA VAL A 105 8.35 -2.27 8.00
C VAL A 105 9.15 -2.70 6.78
N ILE A 106 9.16 -1.89 5.72
CA ILE A 106 9.94 -2.16 4.51
C ILE A 106 10.85 -0.96 4.28
N LEU A 107 12.17 -1.21 4.33
CA LEU A 107 13.17 -0.15 4.23
C LEU A 107 13.50 0.17 2.76
N GLN A 108 14.22 1.27 2.58
CA GLN A 108 14.55 1.86 1.29
C GLN A 108 15.25 0.87 0.36
N GLY A 109 14.93 0.94 -0.91
CA GLY A 109 15.55 0.10 -1.92
C GLY A 109 15.03 -1.31 -1.98
N ALA A 110 14.22 -1.76 -1.03
CA ALA A 110 13.67 -3.11 -1.06
C ALA A 110 12.74 -3.32 -2.26
N THR A 111 12.83 -4.49 -2.85
CA THR A 111 11.95 -4.95 -3.94
C THR A 111 11.27 -6.24 -3.51
N ILE A 112 9.96 -6.18 -3.36
CA ILE A 112 9.13 -7.33 -3.03
C ILE A 112 8.44 -7.80 -4.31
N GLY A 113 8.63 -9.06 -4.68
CA GLY A 113 7.97 -9.66 -5.83
C GLY A 113 6.47 -9.78 -5.69
N SER A 114 5.84 -10.30 -6.72
CA SER A 114 4.40 -10.56 -6.76
C SER A 114 4.01 -11.80 -5.97
N GLU A 115 2.76 -11.84 -5.52
CA GLU A 115 2.21 -12.98 -4.77
C GLU A 115 3.04 -13.36 -3.53
N CYS A 116 3.64 -12.36 -2.86
CA CYS A 116 4.34 -12.57 -1.61
C CYS A 116 3.42 -12.38 -0.39
N VAL A 117 3.81 -12.99 0.72
CA VAL A 117 3.20 -12.74 2.03
C VAL A 117 4.30 -12.32 3.01
N LEU A 118 4.27 -11.06 3.43
CA LEU A 118 5.07 -10.60 4.55
C LEU A 118 4.24 -10.78 5.82
N ALA A 119 4.75 -11.55 6.78
CA ALA A 119 4.05 -11.75 8.06
C ALA A 119 3.96 -10.44 8.86
N ALA A 120 3.00 -10.37 9.79
CA ALA A 120 2.90 -9.23 10.69
C ALA A 120 4.21 -8.97 11.44
N ASN A 121 4.52 -7.68 11.67
CA ASN A 121 5.74 -7.20 12.32
C ASN A 121 7.07 -7.60 11.62
N THR A 122 7.03 -7.99 10.34
CA THR A 122 8.25 -8.27 9.57
C THR A 122 9.00 -6.97 9.28
N VAL A 123 10.33 -6.98 9.40
CA VAL A 123 11.20 -5.86 8.97
C VAL A 123 12.03 -6.31 7.77
N VAL A 124 11.67 -5.85 6.58
CA VAL A 124 12.45 -6.06 5.36
C VAL A 124 13.55 -5.01 5.29
N LEU A 125 14.81 -5.47 5.22
CA LEU A 125 15.98 -4.60 5.26
C LEU A 125 16.16 -3.81 3.95
N GLU A 126 16.97 -2.76 4.05
CA GLU A 126 17.36 -1.91 2.93
C GLU A 126 17.94 -2.74 1.78
N GLY A 127 17.50 -2.44 0.55
CA GLY A 127 17.97 -3.10 -0.65
C GLY A 127 17.63 -4.58 -0.78
N ALA A 128 16.82 -5.14 0.12
CA ALA A 128 16.46 -6.55 0.04
C ALA A 128 15.64 -6.87 -1.21
N GLU A 129 15.98 -7.98 -1.88
CA GLU A 129 15.24 -8.50 -3.02
C GLU A 129 14.49 -9.77 -2.62
N ILE A 130 13.17 -9.71 -2.59
CA ILE A 130 12.29 -10.84 -2.30
C ILE A 130 11.69 -11.32 -3.61
N PRO A 131 12.03 -12.53 -4.09
CA PRO A 131 11.45 -13.09 -5.30
C PRO A 131 9.94 -13.32 -5.17
N ASP A 132 9.27 -13.44 -6.32
CA ASP A 132 7.84 -13.79 -6.36
C ASP A 132 7.51 -15.05 -5.54
N ARG A 133 6.30 -15.08 -5.02
CA ARG A 133 5.72 -16.26 -4.36
C ARG A 133 6.52 -16.73 -3.14
N CYS A 134 6.91 -15.77 -2.29
CA CYS A 134 7.63 -16.04 -1.05
C CYS A 134 6.82 -15.65 0.19
N VAL A 135 6.99 -16.42 1.26
CA VAL A 135 6.55 -16.06 2.61
C VAL A 135 7.77 -15.56 3.38
N VAL A 136 7.69 -14.32 3.88
CA VAL A 136 8.79 -13.65 4.61
C VAL A 136 8.32 -13.35 6.03
N ALA A 137 9.17 -13.59 7.02
CA ALA A 137 8.84 -13.30 8.41
C ALA A 137 10.10 -13.02 9.25
N GLY A 138 9.92 -12.19 10.28
CA GLY A 138 10.91 -11.94 11.32
C GLY A 138 11.52 -10.53 11.28
N VAL A 139 12.40 -10.27 12.25
CA VAL A 139 13.20 -9.06 12.41
C VAL A 139 14.66 -9.50 12.64
N PRO A 140 15.52 -9.43 11.62
CA PRO A 140 15.20 -9.08 10.22
C PRO A 140 14.33 -10.12 9.52
N GLY A 141 13.60 -9.66 8.49
CA GLY A 141 12.75 -10.48 7.64
C GLY A 141 13.56 -11.41 6.76
N VAL A 142 13.27 -12.71 6.82
CA VAL A 142 13.90 -13.73 5.98
C VAL A 142 12.84 -14.58 5.28
N ILE A 143 13.17 -15.08 4.09
CA ILE A 143 12.30 -16.00 3.36
C ILE A 143 12.18 -17.29 4.17
N LYS A 144 10.96 -17.63 4.59
CA LYS A 144 10.66 -18.84 5.37
C LYS A 144 10.34 -20.03 4.48
N LYS A 145 9.61 -19.77 3.40
CA LYS A 145 9.22 -20.78 2.43
C LYS A 145 8.72 -20.15 1.14
N ARG A 146 8.54 -20.96 0.11
CA ARG A 146 7.75 -20.60 -1.06
C ARG A 146 6.26 -20.61 -0.69
N LEU A 147 5.48 -19.78 -1.38
CA LEU A 147 4.04 -19.75 -1.23
C LEU A 147 3.45 -21.12 -1.61
N ASP A 148 2.69 -21.69 -0.71
CA ASP A 148 2.00 -22.98 -0.86
C ASP A 148 0.48 -22.83 -0.67
N GLY A 149 -0.25 -23.95 -0.78
CA GLY A 149 -1.72 -23.96 -0.72
C GLY A 149 -2.29 -23.28 0.53
N SER A 150 -1.68 -23.44 1.69
CA SER A 150 -2.17 -22.86 2.95
C SER A 150 -1.93 -21.35 3.04
N SER A 151 -0.78 -20.88 2.53
CA SER A 151 -0.44 -19.46 2.50
C SER A 151 -1.05 -18.74 1.29
N ALA A 152 -1.35 -19.44 0.19
CA ALA A 152 -2.00 -18.86 -0.99
C ALA A 152 -3.44 -18.37 -0.69
N ALA A 153 -4.09 -18.91 0.32
CA ALA A 153 -5.41 -18.44 0.76
C ALA A 153 -5.42 -16.97 1.20
N TRP A 154 -4.31 -16.47 1.73
CA TRP A 154 -4.16 -15.05 2.11
C TRP A 154 -4.17 -14.11 0.90
N ILE A 155 -3.69 -14.59 -0.23
CA ILE A 155 -3.60 -13.79 -1.47
C ILE A 155 -4.92 -13.80 -2.24
N SER A 156 -5.64 -14.91 -2.22
CA SER A 156 -6.82 -15.12 -3.06
C SER A 156 -8.03 -14.28 -2.69
N GLY A 157 -8.12 -13.78 -1.45
CA GLY A 157 -9.28 -13.05 -0.94
C GLY A 157 -9.06 -11.55 -0.65
N GLY A 158 -7.81 -11.12 -0.46
CA GLY A 158 -7.50 -9.79 0.08
C GLY A 158 -8.00 -8.62 -0.78
N GLY A 159 -7.61 -8.57 -2.04
CA GLY A 159 -7.96 -7.46 -2.93
C GLY A 159 -9.46 -7.32 -3.18
N SER A 160 -10.16 -8.42 -3.44
CA SER A 160 -11.62 -8.39 -3.71
C SER A 160 -12.44 -8.00 -2.48
N HIS A 161 -12.04 -8.46 -1.30
CA HIS A 161 -12.71 -8.12 -0.05
C HIS A 161 -12.71 -6.60 0.21
N TYR A 162 -11.56 -5.94 0.08
CA TYR A 162 -11.46 -4.50 0.33
C TYR A 162 -12.10 -3.65 -0.75
N VAL A 163 -12.15 -4.11 -2.00
CA VAL A 163 -12.94 -3.46 -3.06
C VAL A 163 -14.41 -3.49 -2.71
N GLU A 164 -14.95 -4.62 -2.28
CA GLU A 164 -16.35 -4.71 -1.88
C GLU A 164 -16.65 -3.90 -0.62
N LEU A 165 -15.76 -3.97 0.38
CA LEU A 165 -15.91 -3.21 1.61
C LEU A 165 -15.92 -1.71 1.34
N SER A 166 -15.00 -1.20 0.52
CA SER A 166 -14.95 0.21 0.15
C SER A 166 -16.21 0.68 -0.58
N ARG A 167 -16.78 -0.17 -1.45
CA ARG A 167 -18.07 0.13 -2.10
C ARG A 167 -19.21 0.25 -1.09
N ARG A 168 -19.23 -0.58 -0.05
CA ARG A 168 -20.22 -0.48 1.03
C ARG A 168 -20.07 0.81 1.81
N TYR A 169 -18.85 1.22 2.16
CA TYR A 169 -18.60 2.51 2.82
C TYR A 169 -19.09 3.68 1.97
N ARG A 170 -18.82 3.65 0.66
CA ARG A 170 -19.33 4.68 -0.26
C ARG A 170 -20.86 4.70 -0.35
N ALA A 171 -21.51 3.55 -0.32
CA ALA A 171 -22.97 3.48 -0.31
C ALA A 171 -23.59 4.10 0.95
N GLU A 172 -22.86 4.12 2.07
CA GLU A 172 -23.24 4.82 3.31
C GLU A 172 -22.84 6.31 3.30
N GLY A 173 -22.35 6.85 2.17
CA GLY A 173 -21.92 8.24 2.05
C GLY A 173 -20.54 8.53 2.69
N ILE A 174 -19.76 7.51 3.02
CA ILE A 174 -18.43 7.67 3.64
C ILE A 174 -17.37 7.66 2.55
N GLY A 175 -16.46 8.65 2.55
CA GLY A 175 -15.33 8.72 1.62
C GLY A 175 -15.72 9.05 0.18
N LEU A 176 -16.84 9.72 -0.02
CA LEU A 176 -17.18 10.33 -1.29
C LEU A 176 -16.41 11.64 -1.46
N PRO A 177 -16.01 12.00 -2.70
CA PRO A 177 -15.58 13.38 -2.96
C PRO A 177 -16.75 14.33 -2.65
N ASP A 178 -16.43 15.55 -2.24
CA ASP A 178 -17.46 16.60 -2.19
C ASP A 178 -17.94 16.89 -3.61
N GLU A 179 -19.25 17.16 -3.71
CA GLU A 179 -19.87 17.71 -4.91
C GLU A 179 -19.39 19.15 -5.17
#